data_d4101a06923047efe7a448b9f65898dc
#
_entry.id   d4101a06923047efe7a448b9f65898dc
#
_cell.length_a   1.000
_cell.length_b   1.000
_cell.length_c   1.000
_cell.angle_alpha   90.00
_cell.angle_beta   90.00
_cell.angle_gamma   90.00
#
_symmetry.space_group_name_H-M   'P 1'
#
loop_
_entity.id
_entity.type
_entity.pdbx_description
1 polymer ?
#
loop_
_entity_poly.entity_id
_entity_poly.type
_entity_poly.pdbx_seq_one_letter_code
_entity_poly.pdbx_strand_id
1 'polypeptide(L)'
;MTGGVDVTERTIPAPKEIDFGTEMIRGFAFDNVLHSETEGDIHFGLYVPENYDGHKSYALFVTLPGYEGLYFQGVGVNIRSEDYGTEAKEYNDEMLIVAPQLNDWREPSARQTVALTRYFLEHYNIDPDKVYLNGYSGGGETGSLVMEYAPELYTAFLHCSSQWDGDLKPLIEAETPVYMATGENDSYYGSSSVRETYDELVRLYREKGLTDDQISELVVLDLKDQAWFDERDIKDQHGGGWYFAHEEDIMNWLFGEHE
;
A
#
# COMPACT_ATOMS: atom_id res chain seq x y z
N MET A 1 21.47 11.49 1.53
CA MET A 1 21.60 10.04 1.26
C MET A 1 21.23 9.33 2.56
N THR A 2 19.95 9.05 2.75
CA THR A 2 19.45 8.22 3.84
C THR A 2 19.69 6.75 3.44
N GLY A 3 20.83 6.21 3.87
CA GLY A 3 21.17 4.81 3.62
C GLY A 3 20.30 3.93 4.49
N GLY A 4 19.47 3.08 3.90
CA GLY A 4 18.89 1.96 4.61
C GLY A 4 20.02 1.08 5.17
N VAL A 5 19.83 0.58 6.39
CA VAL A 5 20.84 -0.27 7.04
C VAL A 5 20.68 -1.68 6.54
N ASP A 6 21.82 -2.34 6.29
CA ASP A 6 21.84 -3.78 6.05
C ASP A 6 21.18 -4.51 7.23
N VAL A 7 20.03 -5.10 6.98
CA VAL A 7 19.25 -5.83 8.01
C VAL A 7 19.99 -7.04 8.55
N THR A 8 21.07 -7.49 7.89
CA THR A 8 21.89 -8.63 8.34
C THR A 8 22.82 -8.27 9.51
N GLU A 9 23.10 -6.99 9.76
CA GLU A 9 24.01 -6.54 10.83
C GLU A 9 23.29 -6.16 12.13
N ARG A 10 21.94 -6.15 12.16
CA ARG A 10 21.21 -5.83 13.38
C ARG A 10 20.95 -7.07 14.20
N THR A 11 21.23 -6.99 15.50
CA THR A 11 20.94 -7.99 16.54
C THR A 11 19.43 -8.13 16.86
N ILE A 12 18.56 -7.88 15.92
CA ILE A 12 17.16 -8.30 15.99
C ILE A 12 17.19 -9.80 15.69
N PRO A 13 16.69 -10.68 16.58
CA PRO A 13 16.63 -12.09 16.27
C PRO A 13 15.82 -12.22 14.99
N ALA A 14 16.48 -12.59 13.90
CA ALA A 14 15.79 -12.87 12.65
C ALA A 14 14.77 -13.98 12.93
N PRO A 15 13.49 -13.73 12.69
CA PRO A 15 12.51 -14.80 12.82
C PRO A 15 12.93 -15.94 11.89
N LYS A 16 12.79 -17.16 12.33
CA LYS A 16 13.23 -18.35 11.58
C LYS A 16 12.47 -18.54 10.25
N GLU A 17 11.42 -17.73 10.06
CA GLU A 17 10.52 -17.81 8.89
C GLU A 17 10.92 -16.87 7.75
N ILE A 18 11.92 -15.98 7.93
CA ILE A 18 12.40 -15.10 6.86
C ILE A 18 13.84 -15.45 6.47
N ASP A 19 14.04 -15.63 5.17
CA ASP A 19 15.34 -15.55 4.54
C ASP A 19 15.58 -14.11 4.07
N PHE A 20 16.58 -13.43 4.62
CA PHE A 20 16.90 -12.05 4.27
C PHE A 20 17.78 -11.96 3.04
N GLY A 21 17.39 -11.09 2.09
CA GLY A 21 18.22 -10.73 0.95
C GLY A 21 19.41 -9.86 1.36
N THR A 22 20.48 -9.94 0.59
CA THR A 22 21.74 -9.20 0.85
C THR A 22 21.99 -8.04 -0.09
N GLU A 23 21.21 -7.94 -1.18
CA GLU A 23 21.31 -6.83 -2.12
C GLU A 23 20.43 -5.66 -1.66
N MET A 24 20.91 -4.42 -1.86
CA MET A 24 20.20 -3.21 -1.50
C MET A 24 19.80 -2.42 -2.74
N ILE A 25 18.51 -2.01 -2.82
CA ILE A 25 17.97 -1.17 -3.90
C ILE A 25 17.31 0.04 -3.26
N ARG A 26 17.80 1.25 -3.52
CA ARG A 26 17.25 2.52 -3.00
C ARG A 26 17.03 2.49 -1.47
N GLY A 27 17.86 1.73 -0.74
CA GLY A 27 17.79 1.57 0.72
C GLY A 27 16.90 0.44 1.21
N PHE A 28 16.29 -0.34 0.32
CA PHE A 28 15.54 -1.55 0.67
C PHE A 28 16.43 -2.78 0.58
N ALA A 29 16.40 -3.65 1.58
CA ALA A 29 16.90 -5.01 1.44
C ALA A 29 16.02 -5.75 0.42
N PHE A 30 16.66 -6.31 -0.59
CA PHE A 30 15.99 -6.84 -1.77
C PHE A 30 15.93 -8.36 -1.71
N ASP A 31 14.77 -8.89 -2.14
CA ASP A 31 14.48 -10.32 -2.22
C ASP A 31 14.53 -11.04 -0.87
N ASN A 32 13.86 -10.48 0.12
CA ASN A 32 13.55 -11.21 1.34
C ASN A 32 12.42 -12.20 1.05
N VAL A 33 12.43 -13.35 1.72
CA VAL A 33 11.41 -14.40 1.53
C VAL A 33 10.81 -14.77 2.89
N LEU A 34 9.51 -14.53 3.06
CA LEU A 34 8.74 -15.08 4.16
C LEU A 34 8.23 -16.47 3.77
N HIS A 35 8.60 -17.49 4.51
CA HIS A 35 8.08 -18.85 4.37
C HIS A 35 6.78 -19.00 5.15
N SER A 36 5.66 -18.62 4.52
CA SER A 36 4.34 -18.73 5.14
C SER A 36 3.85 -20.18 5.11
N GLU A 37 3.33 -20.66 6.25
CA GLU A 37 2.74 -22.01 6.34
C GLU A 37 1.51 -22.20 5.45
N THR A 38 0.76 -21.11 5.18
CA THR A 38 -0.51 -21.16 4.45
C THR A 38 -0.43 -20.62 3.03
N GLU A 39 0.44 -19.61 2.79
CA GLU A 39 0.48 -18.86 1.53
C GLU A 39 1.77 -19.11 0.72
N GLY A 40 2.63 -20.03 1.21
CA GLY A 40 3.90 -20.36 0.56
C GLY A 40 4.96 -19.28 0.69
N ASP A 41 5.90 -19.23 -0.23
CA ASP A 41 6.99 -18.28 -0.22
C ASP A 41 6.50 -16.92 -0.72
N ILE A 42 6.69 -15.88 0.11
CA ILE A 42 6.30 -14.50 -0.21
C ILE A 42 7.57 -13.66 -0.30
N HIS A 43 7.89 -13.20 -1.50
CA HIS A 43 9.05 -12.36 -1.78
C HIS A 43 8.72 -10.89 -1.54
N PHE A 44 9.64 -10.13 -0.94
CA PHE A 44 9.42 -8.70 -0.68
C PHE A 44 10.72 -7.90 -0.54
N GLY A 45 10.65 -6.62 -0.85
CA GLY A 45 11.61 -5.61 -0.44
C GLY A 45 11.30 -5.09 0.96
N LEU A 46 12.31 -4.81 1.76
CA LEU A 46 12.16 -4.32 3.13
C LEU A 46 13.06 -3.09 3.37
N TYR A 47 12.45 -1.99 3.77
CA TYR A 47 13.16 -0.87 4.36
C TYR A 47 12.97 -0.87 5.88
N VAL A 48 14.07 -0.83 6.61
CA VAL A 48 14.08 -0.65 8.06
C VAL A 48 14.85 0.65 8.34
N PRO A 49 14.25 1.64 9.01
CA PRO A 49 14.91 2.91 9.28
C PRO A 49 16.11 2.72 10.22
N GLU A 50 17.13 3.60 10.07
CA GLU A 50 18.36 3.50 10.85
C GLU A 50 18.15 3.57 12.37
N ASN A 51 17.11 4.28 12.80
CA ASN A 51 16.74 4.46 14.19
C ASN A 51 15.90 3.33 14.77
N TYR A 52 15.57 2.27 13.98
CA TYR A 52 14.81 1.13 14.50
C TYR A 52 15.66 0.34 15.53
N ASP A 53 15.15 0.26 16.74
CA ASP A 53 15.82 -0.42 17.86
C ASP A 53 14.98 -1.56 18.49
N GLY A 54 13.74 -1.75 18.01
CA GLY A 54 12.78 -2.72 18.51
C GLY A 54 12.18 -2.39 19.87
N HIS A 55 12.50 -1.22 20.47
CA HIS A 55 12.01 -0.83 21.80
C HIS A 55 10.81 0.11 21.76
N LYS A 56 10.74 0.98 20.76
CA LYS A 56 9.57 1.83 20.50
C LYS A 56 8.75 1.27 19.35
N SER A 57 7.46 1.62 19.31
CA SER A 57 6.57 1.26 18.21
C SER A 57 6.84 2.11 16.98
N TYR A 58 6.81 1.49 15.82
CA TYR A 58 7.02 2.10 14.49
C TYR A 58 5.77 1.93 13.62
N ALA A 59 5.58 2.81 12.67
CA ALA A 59 4.58 2.60 11.64
C ALA A 59 5.01 1.48 10.67
N LEU A 60 4.03 0.88 10.00
CA LEU A 60 4.23 -0.08 8.90
C LEU A 60 3.54 0.45 7.64
N PHE A 61 4.26 0.50 6.55
CA PHE A 61 3.69 0.79 5.24
C PHE A 61 3.89 -0.38 4.29
N VAL A 62 2.80 -0.89 3.74
CA VAL A 62 2.79 -1.96 2.73
C VAL A 62 2.40 -1.36 1.39
N THR A 63 3.31 -1.41 0.40
CA THR A 63 3.07 -0.86 -0.94
C THR A 63 3.00 -1.97 -1.98
N LEU A 64 1.82 -2.13 -2.59
CA LEU A 64 1.55 -3.18 -3.56
C LEU A 64 1.91 -2.70 -4.97
N PRO A 65 2.65 -3.53 -5.73
CA PRO A 65 3.12 -3.17 -7.07
C PRO A 65 1.98 -3.18 -8.09
N GLY A 66 2.14 -2.38 -9.15
CA GLY A 66 1.33 -2.49 -10.36
C GLY A 66 1.61 -3.78 -11.14
N TYR A 67 1.07 -3.87 -12.34
CA TYR A 67 1.20 -5.08 -13.17
C TYR A 67 2.66 -5.52 -13.38
N GLU A 68 3.54 -4.57 -13.64
CA GLU A 68 4.96 -4.86 -13.89
C GLU A 68 5.69 -5.40 -12.67
N GLY A 69 5.28 -4.96 -11.47
CA GLY A 69 5.87 -5.36 -10.21
C GLY A 69 5.34 -6.68 -9.65
N LEU A 70 4.20 -7.18 -10.12
CA LEU A 70 3.64 -8.43 -9.62
C LEU A 70 4.57 -9.63 -9.90
N TYR A 71 4.15 -10.65 -10.54
CA TYR A 71 4.94 -11.89 -10.67
C TYR A 71 5.76 -11.99 -11.98
N PHE A 72 5.66 -11.02 -12.89
CA PHE A 72 6.37 -11.07 -14.18
C PHE A 72 7.77 -10.49 -14.15
N GLN A 73 7.97 -9.42 -13.41
CA GLN A 73 9.19 -8.60 -13.48
C GLN A 73 10.21 -8.94 -12.38
N GLY A 74 9.79 -9.72 -11.40
CA GLY A 74 10.61 -10.09 -10.26
C GLY A 74 10.63 -9.06 -9.13
N VAL A 75 11.19 -9.46 -8.01
CA VAL A 75 11.21 -8.66 -6.77
C VAL A 75 11.93 -7.34 -6.97
N GLY A 76 11.41 -6.30 -6.36
CA GLY A 76 12.00 -4.97 -6.33
C GLY A 76 11.67 -4.08 -7.52
N VAL A 77 10.84 -4.52 -8.47
CA VAL A 77 10.46 -3.67 -9.62
C VAL A 77 9.67 -2.46 -9.16
N ASN A 78 8.71 -2.59 -8.25
CA ASN A 78 7.96 -1.47 -7.73
C ASN A 78 8.85 -0.43 -7.04
N ILE A 79 9.89 -0.86 -6.30
CA ILE A 79 10.86 0.06 -5.67
C ILE A 79 11.69 0.82 -6.71
N ARG A 80 11.91 0.23 -7.88
CA ARG A 80 12.68 0.85 -8.98
C ARG A 80 11.85 1.79 -9.83
N SER A 81 10.56 1.49 -10.02
CA SER A 81 9.68 2.12 -11.01
C SER A 81 8.49 2.86 -10.45
N GLU A 82 8.07 2.55 -9.21
CA GLU A 82 6.95 3.18 -8.54
C GLU A 82 7.45 3.82 -7.24
N ASP A 83 7.33 5.11 -7.10
CA ASP A 83 8.04 5.82 -6.04
C ASP A 83 7.36 5.79 -4.65
N TYR A 84 6.19 5.16 -4.50
CA TYR A 84 5.44 5.16 -3.22
C TYR A 84 6.28 4.74 -2.01
N GLY A 85 7.01 3.62 -2.11
CA GLY A 85 7.86 3.16 -1.02
C GLY A 85 9.05 4.06 -0.73
N THR A 86 9.57 4.75 -1.75
CA THR A 86 10.72 5.65 -1.57
C THR A 86 10.32 7.02 -1.06
N GLU A 87 9.21 7.58 -1.52
CA GLU A 87 8.68 8.86 -1.07
C GLU A 87 8.12 8.77 0.37
N ALA A 88 7.54 7.64 0.75
CA ALA A 88 7.03 7.41 2.09
C ALA A 88 8.03 7.72 3.22
N LYS A 89 9.33 7.57 2.96
CA LYS A 89 10.41 7.87 3.93
C LYS A 89 10.48 9.34 4.33
N GLU A 90 10.00 10.24 3.47
CA GLU A 90 10.01 11.68 3.75
C GLU A 90 8.88 12.10 4.69
N TYR A 91 7.87 11.23 4.87
CA TYR A 91 6.69 11.51 5.71
C TYR A 91 6.81 10.97 7.14
N ASN A 92 7.56 9.88 7.33
CA ASN A 92 7.75 9.29 8.66
C ASN A 92 9.09 8.56 8.73
N ASP A 93 10.04 9.06 9.52
CA ASP A 93 11.35 8.46 9.77
C ASP A 93 11.31 7.27 10.76
N GLU A 94 10.14 7.00 11.36
CA GLU A 94 9.86 5.89 12.25
C GLU A 94 8.90 4.87 11.61
N MET A 95 9.16 4.50 10.35
CA MET A 95 8.29 3.60 9.58
C MET A 95 9.08 2.51 8.89
N LEU A 96 8.67 1.25 9.07
CA LEU A 96 9.10 0.13 8.24
C LEU A 96 8.28 0.15 6.95
N ILE A 97 8.93 -0.15 5.82
CA ILE A 97 8.25 -0.20 4.52
C ILE A 97 8.48 -1.57 3.89
N VAL A 98 7.37 -2.22 3.54
CA VAL A 98 7.34 -3.56 2.94
C VAL A 98 6.77 -3.44 1.53
N ALA A 99 7.55 -3.88 0.55
CA ALA A 99 7.19 -3.86 -0.86
C ALA A 99 7.18 -5.29 -1.42
N PRO A 100 6.04 -6.01 -1.35
CA PRO A 100 5.98 -7.40 -1.77
C PRO A 100 6.08 -7.56 -3.28
N GLN A 101 6.59 -8.72 -3.70
CA GLN A 101 6.43 -9.30 -5.01
C GLN A 101 5.52 -10.51 -4.87
N LEU A 102 4.31 -10.41 -5.37
CA LEU A 102 3.28 -11.41 -5.13
C LEU A 102 3.36 -12.54 -6.16
N ASN A 103 2.93 -13.76 -5.77
CA ASN A 103 3.11 -14.96 -6.59
C ASN A 103 2.06 -15.09 -7.69
N ASP A 104 0.89 -14.49 -7.52
CA ASP A 104 -0.23 -14.57 -8.45
C ASP A 104 -1.06 -13.29 -8.39
N TRP A 105 -2.12 -13.24 -9.16
CA TRP A 105 -3.09 -12.15 -9.18
C TRP A 105 -4.26 -12.46 -8.23
N ARG A 106 -5.07 -11.45 -7.86
CA ARG A 106 -6.33 -11.62 -7.12
C ARG A 106 -6.15 -12.20 -5.71
N GLU A 107 -7.00 -13.18 -5.36
CA GLU A 107 -7.07 -13.74 -4.01
C GLU A 107 -5.73 -14.27 -3.44
N PRO A 108 -4.90 -15.01 -4.19
CA PRO A 108 -3.61 -15.45 -3.65
C PRO A 108 -2.72 -14.29 -3.24
N SER A 109 -2.65 -13.24 -4.05
CA SER A 109 -1.87 -12.03 -3.75
C SER A 109 -2.43 -11.27 -2.55
N ALA A 110 -3.75 -11.18 -2.41
CA ALA A 110 -4.39 -10.55 -1.26
C ALA A 110 -4.11 -11.33 0.04
N ARG A 111 -4.22 -12.67 0.02
CA ARG A 111 -3.90 -13.50 1.19
C ARG A 111 -2.42 -13.42 1.56
N GLN A 112 -1.52 -13.40 0.59
CA GLN A 112 -0.08 -13.20 0.84
C GLN A 112 0.20 -11.85 1.47
N THR A 113 -0.46 -10.78 1.01
CA THR A 113 -0.34 -9.44 1.60
C THR A 113 -0.80 -9.43 3.06
N VAL A 114 -1.96 -10.03 3.35
CA VAL A 114 -2.48 -10.16 4.72
C VAL A 114 -1.53 -10.96 5.61
N ALA A 115 -1.02 -12.10 5.11
CA ALA A 115 -0.08 -12.94 5.85
C ALA A 115 1.22 -12.19 6.17
N LEU A 116 1.75 -11.45 5.20
CA LEU A 116 2.96 -10.64 5.35
C LEU A 116 2.73 -9.51 6.37
N THR A 117 1.62 -8.78 6.28
CA THR A 117 1.27 -7.72 7.23
C THR A 117 1.14 -8.26 8.65
N ARG A 118 0.41 -9.36 8.85
CA ARG A 118 0.28 -10.02 10.17
C ARG A 118 1.62 -10.46 10.72
N TYR A 119 2.50 -10.98 9.86
CA TYR A 119 3.84 -11.37 10.27
C TYR A 119 4.64 -10.19 10.86
N PHE A 120 4.59 -9.01 10.20
CA PHE A 120 5.26 -7.81 10.72
C PHE A 120 4.64 -7.32 12.02
N LEU A 121 3.32 -7.33 12.15
CA LEU A 121 2.62 -6.96 13.38
C LEU A 121 2.95 -7.90 14.55
N GLU A 122 3.19 -9.17 14.29
CA GLU A 122 3.49 -10.17 15.33
C GLU A 122 4.96 -10.16 15.77
N HIS A 123 5.90 -9.90 14.83
CA HIS A 123 7.34 -10.11 15.07
C HIS A 123 8.15 -8.81 15.17
N TYR A 124 7.59 -7.68 14.78
CA TYR A 124 8.23 -6.36 14.90
C TYR A 124 7.43 -5.48 15.85
N ASN A 125 8.09 -4.48 16.44
CA ASN A 125 7.40 -3.53 17.31
C ASN A 125 6.69 -2.48 16.46
N ILE A 126 5.53 -2.85 15.91
CA ILE A 126 4.68 -2.00 15.09
C ILE A 126 3.52 -1.46 15.93
N ASP A 127 3.21 -0.19 15.73
CA ASP A 127 2.00 0.46 16.23
C ASP A 127 0.81 -0.01 15.38
N PRO A 128 -0.15 -0.78 15.93
CA PRO A 128 -1.28 -1.27 15.16
C PRO A 128 -2.20 -0.15 14.63
N ASP A 129 -2.13 1.05 15.20
CA ASP A 129 -2.88 2.22 14.74
C ASP A 129 -2.14 3.00 13.64
N LYS A 130 -0.98 2.50 13.16
CA LYS A 130 -0.14 3.11 12.12
C LYS A 130 0.29 2.10 11.07
N VAL A 131 -0.68 1.38 10.52
CA VAL A 131 -0.47 0.39 9.46
C VAL A 131 -1.16 0.86 8.18
N TYR A 132 -0.37 1.20 7.17
CA TYR A 132 -0.85 1.82 5.95
C TYR A 132 -0.70 0.89 4.75
N LEU A 133 -1.65 0.94 3.83
CA LEU A 133 -1.63 0.18 2.59
C LEU A 133 -1.71 1.12 1.38
N ASN A 134 -0.94 0.83 0.35
CA ASN A 134 -1.09 1.44 -0.97
C ASN A 134 -1.16 0.37 -2.04
N GLY A 135 -1.91 0.63 -3.09
CA GLY A 135 -1.95 -0.19 -4.29
C GLY A 135 -2.13 0.64 -5.55
N TYR A 136 -1.20 0.49 -6.49
CA TYR A 136 -1.25 1.14 -7.79
C TYR A 136 -1.62 0.13 -8.88
N SER A 137 -2.55 0.48 -9.77
CA SER A 137 -2.96 -0.39 -10.88
C SER A 137 -3.37 -1.79 -10.39
N GLY A 138 -2.78 -2.86 -10.85
CA GLY A 138 -3.02 -4.22 -10.34
C GLY A 138 -2.82 -4.38 -8.85
N GLY A 139 -1.95 -3.58 -8.23
CA GLY A 139 -1.82 -3.51 -6.78
C GLY A 139 -3.06 -2.92 -6.10
N GLY A 140 -3.78 -2.02 -6.76
CA GLY A 140 -5.06 -1.50 -6.28
C GLY A 140 -6.16 -2.56 -6.31
N GLU A 141 -6.24 -3.37 -7.39
CA GLU A 141 -7.14 -4.55 -7.42
C GLU A 141 -6.83 -5.50 -6.25
N THR A 142 -5.55 -5.84 -6.05
CA THR A 142 -5.11 -6.68 -4.92
C THR A 142 -5.46 -6.03 -3.58
N GLY A 143 -5.20 -4.72 -3.41
CA GLY A 143 -5.52 -3.97 -2.18
C GLY A 143 -7.01 -3.96 -1.87
N SER A 144 -7.87 -3.87 -2.89
CA SER A 144 -9.33 -3.95 -2.71
C SER A 144 -9.77 -5.31 -2.16
N LEU A 145 -9.13 -6.41 -2.59
CA LEU A 145 -9.34 -7.74 -2.02
C LEU A 145 -8.73 -7.87 -0.62
N VAL A 146 -7.63 -7.19 -0.32
CA VAL A 146 -7.11 -7.11 1.06
C VAL A 146 -8.14 -6.46 1.98
N MET A 147 -8.84 -5.40 1.51
CA MET A 147 -9.93 -4.76 2.25
C MET A 147 -11.17 -5.65 2.41
N GLU A 148 -11.35 -6.65 1.55
CA GLU A 148 -12.37 -7.68 1.76
C GLU A 148 -11.96 -8.67 2.86
N TYR A 149 -10.67 -9.05 2.94
CA TYR A 149 -10.22 -10.11 3.84
C TYR A 149 -9.86 -9.64 5.25
N ALA A 150 -9.26 -8.48 5.39
CA ALA A 150 -8.73 -8.01 6.66
C ALA A 150 -8.58 -6.47 6.70
N PRO A 151 -9.65 -5.69 6.48
CA PRO A 151 -9.59 -4.23 6.50
C PRO A 151 -9.14 -3.69 7.87
N GLU A 152 -9.46 -4.40 8.94
CA GLU A 152 -9.14 -4.03 10.32
C GLU A 152 -7.64 -4.01 10.63
N LEU A 153 -6.80 -4.55 9.77
CA LEU A 153 -5.34 -4.49 9.94
C LEU A 153 -4.76 -3.13 9.55
N TYR A 154 -5.51 -2.30 8.85
CA TYR A 154 -4.97 -1.09 8.23
C TYR A 154 -5.67 0.17 8.74
N THR A 155 -4.85 1.17 9.04
CA THR A 155 -5.29 2.51 9.44
C THR A 155 -5.85 3.30 8.26
N ALA A 156 -5.27 3.13 7.07
CA ALA A 156 -5.74 3.75 5.83
C ALA A 156 -5.28 2.99 4.60
N PHE A 157 -6.06 3.08 3.51
CA PHE A 157 -5.73 2.51 2.21
C PHE A 157 -5.74 3.57 1.11
N LEU A 158 -4.60 3.72 0.41
CA LEU A 158 -4.46 4.55 -0.78
C LEU A 158 -4.59 3.69 -2.05
N HIS A 159 -5.70 3.84 -2.76
CA HIS A 159 -6.06 3.13 -3.98
C HIS A 159 -5.81 4.01 -5.20
N CYS A 160 -4.83 3.66 -6.03
CA CYS A 160 -4.36 4.50 -7.14
C CYS A 160 -4.56 3.87 -8.50
N SER A 161 -5.15 4.61 -9.45
CA SER A 161 -5.31 4.26 -10.88
C SER A 161 -5.75 2.81 -11.08
N SER A 162 -6.82 2.40 -10.42
CA SER A 162 -7.25 1.00 -10.38
C SER A 162 -8.77 0.88 -10.34
N GLN A 163 -9.26 -0.35 -10.39
CA GLN A 163 -10.64 -0.71 -10.12
C GLN A 163 -10.75 -1.45 -8.79
N TRP A 164 -11.96 -1.53 -8.25
CA TRP A 164 -12.25 -2.24 -7.02
C TRP A 164 -12.84 -3.62 -7.34
N ASP A 165 -12.20 -4.69 -6.87
CA ASP A 165 -12.61 -6.08 -7.10
C ASP A 165 -13.22 -6.76 -5.87
N GLY A 166 -12.92 -6.26 -4.65
CA GLY A 166 -13.34 -6.83 -3.38
C GLY A 166 -14.80 -6.54 -2.99
N ASP A 167 -15.38 -7.36 -2.10
CA ASP A 167 -16.65 -7.03 -1.43
C ASP A 167 -16.43 -5.82 -0.50
N LEU A 168 -17.34 -4.84 -0.60
CA LEU A 168 -17.29 -3.62 0.19
C LEU A 168 -17.75 -3.81 1.65
N LYS A 169 -18.50 -4.87 1.93
CA LYS A 169 -19.13 -5.03 3.23
C LYS A 169 -18.13 -5.10 4.39
N PRO A 170 -17.01 -5.86 4.33
CA PRO A 170 -16.02 -5.87 5.40
C PRO A 170 -15.41 -4.49 5.65
N LEU A 171 -15.12 -3.75 4.57
CA LEU A 171 -14.61 -2.38 4.66
C LEU A 171 -15.59 -1.44 5.38
N ILE A 172 -16.89 -1.53 5.03
CA ILE A 172 -17.95 -0.74 5.68
C ILE A 172 -18.10 -1.09 7.16
N GLU A 173 -17.92 -2.37 7.52
CA GLU A 173 -17.98 -2.81 8.92
C GLU A 173 -16.78 -2.29 9.73
N ALA A 174 -15.58 -2.32 9.15
CA ALA A 174 -14.34 -1.88 9.79
C ALA A 174 -14.17 -0.36 9.83
N GLU A 175 -14.85 0.38 8.94
CA GLU A 175 -14.69 1.83 8.75
C GLU A 175 -13.23 2.25 8.43
N THR A 176 -12.47 1.38 7.76
CA THR A 176 -11.12 1.72 7.34
C THR A 176 -11.14 2.81 6.26
N PRO A 177 -10.44 3.95 6.46
CA PRO A 177 -10.41 5.04 5.50
C PRO A 177 -9.77 4.66 4.17
N VAL A 178 -10.37 5.12 3.06
CA VAL A 178 -9.88 4.87 1.70
C VAL A 178 -9.79 6.17 0.90
N TYR A 179 -8.62 6.41 0.31
CA TYR A 179 -8.41 7.48 -0.67
C TYR A 179 -8.26 6.87 -2.06
N MET A 180 -9.11 7.28 -2.98
CA MET A 180 -9.09 6.81 -4.37
C MET A 180 -8.57 7.92 -5.28
N ALA A 181 -7.34 7.78 -5.79
CA ALA A 181 -6.73 8.71 -6.73
C ALA A 181 -6.65 8.10 -8.13
N THR A 182 -7.17 8.80 -9.15
CA THR A 182 -7.05 8.35 -10.54
C THR A 182 -7.14 9.53 -11.52
N GLY A 183 -6.70 9.32 -12.75
CA GLY A 183 -6.95 10.26 -13.84
C GLY A 183 -8.40 10.18 -14.33
N GLU A 184 -9.00 11.34 -14.63
CA GLU A 184 -10.38 11.36 -15.22
C GLU A 184 -10.49 10.55 -16.51
N ASN A 185 -9.41 10.51 -17.29
CA ASN A 185 -9.29 9.78 -18.54
C ASN A 185 -8.18 8.72 -18.46
N ASP A 186 -8.11 8.01 -17.32
CA ASP A 186 -7.21 6.85 -17.18
C ASP A 186 -7.37 5.92 -18.39
N SER A 187 -6.25 5.62 -19.07
CA SER A 187 -6.27 4.94 -20.37
C SER A 187 -6.57 3.45 -20.26
N TYR A 188 -6.49 2.86 -19.06
CA TYR A 188 -6.69 1.43 -18.84
C TYR A 188 -8.04 1.11 -18.16
N TYR A 189 -8.29 1.67 -16.97
CA TYR A 189 -9.53 1.43 -16.22
C TYR A 189 -10.60 2.51 -16.51
N GLY A 190 -10.21 3.69 -16.97
CA GLY A 190 -11.08 4.85 -16.95
C GLY A 190 -11.36 5.34 -15.54
N SER A 191 -12.32 6.26 -15.38
CA SER A 191 -12.73 6.74 -14.05
C SER A 191 -14.13 6.33 -13.65
N SER A 192 -14.90 5.64 -14.51
CA SER A 192 -16.29 5.25 -14.22
C SER A 192 -16.38 4.23 -13.09
N SER A 193 -15.54 3.19 -13.13
CA SER A 193 -15.53 2.14 -12.11
C SER A 193 -15.23 2.68 -10.70
N VAL A 194 -14.20 3.53 -10.57
CA VAL A 194 -13.87 4.11 -9.28
C VAL A 194 -14.93 5.09 -8.77
N ARG A 195 -15.62 5.83 -9.68
CA ARG A 195 -16.77 6.66 -9.31
C ARG A 195 -17.93 5.81 -8.79
N GLU A 196 -18.25 4.72 -9.47
CA GLU A 196 -19.30 3.79 -9.05
C GLU A 196 -18.98 3.18 -7.67
N THR A 197 -17.74 2.80 -7.44
CA THR A 197 -17.28 2.30 -6.12
C THR A 197 -17.43 3.37 -5.03
N TYR A 198 -17.00 4.61 -5.32
CA TYR A 198 -17.15 5.72 -4.38
C TYR A 198 -18.62 5.99 -4.05
N ASP A 199 -19.49 6.08 -5.07
CA ASP A 199 -20.92 6.32 -4.88
C ASP A 199 -21.57 5.20 -4.04
N GLU A 200 -21.16 3.94 -4.27
CA GLU A 200 -21.64 2.79 -3.51
C GLU A 200 -21.14 2.80 -2.05
N LEU A 201 -19.88 3.15 -1.80
CA LEU A 201 -19.36 3.33 -0.44
C LEU A 201 -20.13 4.42 0.31
N VAL A 202 -20.33 5.58 -0.31
CA VAL A 202 -21.12 6.69 0.28
C VAL A 202 -22.56 6.23 0.58
N ARG A 203 -23.17 5.47 -0.32
CA ARG A 203 -24.52 4.93 -0.12
C ARG A 203 -24.57 3.97 1.07
N LEU A 204 -23.62 3.03 1.15
CA LEU A 204 -23.56 2.03 2.21
C LEU A 204 -23.28 2.65 3.58
N TYR A 205 -22.36 3.63 3.67
CA TYR A 205 -22.12 4.35 4.91
C TYR A 205 -23.33 5.18 5.37
N ARG A 206 -24.08 5.80 4.45
CA ARG A 206 -25.35 6.45 4.79
C ARG A 206 -26.38 5.46 5.30
N GLU A 207 -26.49 4.27 4.71
CA GLU A 207 -27.37 3.19 5.20
C GLU A 207 -26.95 2.70 6.58
N LYS A 208 -25.65 2.69 6.88
CA LYS A 208 -25.11 2.40 8.23
C LYS A 208 -25.43 3.51 9.23
N GLY A 209 -25.80 4.72 8.78
CA GLY A 209 -26.24 5.83 9.60
C GLY A 209 -25.19 6.92 9.82
N LEU A 210 -24.09 6.91 9.08
CA LEU A 210 -23.06 7.94 9.15
C LEU A 210 -23.54 9.24 8.50
N THR A 211 -23.08 10.38 9.03
CA THR A 211 -23.29 11.70 8.43
C THR A 211 -22.36 11.92 7.24
N ASP A 212 -22.69 12.88 6.37
CA ASP A 212 -21.84 13.22 5.23
C ASP A 212 -20.43 13.68 5.66
N ASP A 213 -20.31 14.39 6.80
CA ASP A 213 -19.02 14.80 7.36
C ASP A 213 -18.18 13.56 7.76
N GLN A 214 -18.75 12.58 8.46
CA GLN A 214 -18.08 11.33 8.82
C GLN A 214 -17.69 10.52 7.57
N ILE A 215 -18.56 10.47 6.57
CA ILE A 215 -18.27 9.76 5.31
C ILE A 215 -17.10 10.42 4.57
N SER A 216 -17.00 11.75 4.58
CA SER A 216 -15.91 12.47 3.92
C SER A 216 -14.53 12.25 4.57
N GLU A 217 -14.50 11.84 5.83
CA GLU A 217 -13.28 11.40 6.52
C GLU A 217 -12.88 9.97 6.14
N LEU A 218 -13.87 9.12 5.84
CA LEU A 218 -13.63 7.71 5.49
C LEU A 218 -13.39 7.46 4.00
N VAL A 219 -13.98 8.26 3.11
CA VAL A 219 -13.89 8.00 1.66
C VAL A 219 -13.60 9.28 0.90
N VAL A 220 -12.46 9.29 0.22
CA VAL A 220 -12.05 10.40 -0.66
C VAL A 220 -11.96 9.91 -2.09
N LEU A 221 -12.54 10.66 -3.03
CA LEU A 221 -12.36 10.47 -4.47
C LEU A 221 -11.65 11.68 -5.05
N ASP A 222 -10.43 11.46 -5.52
CA ASP A 222 -9.57 12.47 -6.14
C ASP A 222 -9.36 12.14 -7.62
N LEU A 223 -10.01 12.90 -8.48
CA LEU A 223 -9.93 12.72 -9.92
C LEU A 223 -9.08 13.83 -10.54
N LYS A 224 -7.88 13.49 -10.93
CA LYS A 224 -6.95 14.42 -11.59
C LYS A 224 -7.38 14.65 -13.04
N ASP A 225 -7.57 15.91 -13.39
CA ASP A 225 -7.93 16.33 -14.75
C ASP A 225 -6.72 16.31 -15.71
N GLN A 226 -6.95 16.55 -16.99
CA GLN A 226 -5.90 16.58 -17.99
C GLN A 226 -4.86 17.68 -17.71
N ALA A 227 -5.26 18.81 -17.14
CA ALA A 227 -4.35 19.91 -16.85
C ALA A 227 -3.30 19.52 -15.81
N TRP A 228 -3.71 18.76 -14.79
CA TRP A 228 -2.79 18.24 -13.77
C TRP A 228 -1.67 17.36 -14.39
N PHE A 229 -2.02 16.47 -15.33
CA PHE A 229 -1.06 15.62 -16.04
C PHE A 229 -0.19 16.42 -17.02
N ASP A 230 -0.76 17.39 -17.75
CA ASP A 230 -0.04 18.22 -18.69
C ASP A 230 1.02 19.10 -18.01
N GLU A 231 0.74 19.64 -16.83
CA GLU A 231 1.70 20.41 -16.02
C GLU A 231 2.94 19.59 -15.62
N ARG A 232 2.80 18.26 -15.55
CA ARG A 232 3.87 17.31 -15.20
C ARG A 232 4.49 16.61 -16.39
N ASP A 233 4.11 17.02 -17.62
CA ASP A 233 4.48 16.37 -18.90
C ASP A 233 4.15 14.87 -18.96
N ILE A 234 3.13 14.43 -18.22
CA ILE A 234 2.64 13.05 -18.22
C ILE A 234 1.61 12.89 -19.33
N LYS A 235 1.88 12.00 -20.28
CA LYS A 235 1.03 11.80 -21.47
C LYS A 235 -0.02 10.70 -21.31
N ASP A 236 0.26 9.73 -20.46
CA ASP A 236 -0.63 8.61 -20.17
C ASP A 236 -1.10 8.70 -18.73
N GLN A 237 -2.40 8.95 -18.53
CA GLN A 237 -2.96 9.13 -17.20
C GLN A 237 -2.92 7.86 -16.36
N HIS A 238 -3.02 6.67 -16.98
CA HIS A 238 -2.83 5.42 -16.26
C HIS A 238 -1.37 5.21 -15.85
N GLY A 239 -0.47 5.23 -16.82
CA GLY A 239 0.96 5.06 -16.59
C GLY A 239 1.58 6.17 -15.72
N GLY A 240 0.92 7.31 -15.61
CA GLY A 240 1.32 8.42 -14.73
C GLY A 240 0.85 8.31 -13.28
N GLY A 241 0.05 7.31 -12.95
CA GLY A 241 -0.51 7.17 -11.59
C GLY A 241 0.52 6.93 -10.49
N TRP A 242 1.72 6.46 -10.81
CA TRP A 242 2.82 6.37 -9.85
C TRP A 242 3.25 7.74 -9.31
N TYR A 243 2.98 8.83 -10.05
CA TYR A 243 3.33 10.20 -9.67
C TYR A 243 2.51 10.71 -8.48
N PHE A 244 1.37 10.07 -8.14
CA PHE A 244 0.61 10.42 -6.94
C PHE A 244 1.43 10.27 -5.65
N ALA A 245 2.50 9.45 -5.67
CA ALA A 245 3.47 9.36 -4.58
C ALA A 245 4.19 10.69 -4.29
N HIS A 246 4.24 11.63 -5.24
CA HIS A 246 4.87 12.95 -5.10
C HIS A 246 3.88 14.06 -4.72
N GLU A 247 2.59 13.73 -4.55
CA GLU A 247 1.56 14.70 -4.14
C GLU A 247 1.46 14.74 -2.63
N GLU A 248 1.89 15.87 -2.05
CA GLU A 248 1.92 16.06 -0.60
C GLU A 248 0.54 15.85 0.04
N ASP A 249 -0.54 16.33 -0.59
CA ASP A 249 -1.90 16.20 -0.08
C ASP A 249 -2.33 14.73 0.02
N ILE A 250 -1.98 13.91 -0.98
CA ILE A 250 -2.30 12.48 -1.01
C ILE A 250 -1.51 11.73 0.06
N MET A 251 -0.20 11.96 0.11
CA MET A 251 0.66 11.23 1.05
C MET A 251 0.49 11.70 2.50
N ASN A 252 0.21 12.99 2.73
CA ASN A 252 -0.15 13.49 4.06
C ASN A 252 -1.49 12.94 4.52
N TRP A 253 -2.46 12.74 3.61
CA TRP A 253 -3.69 12.05 3.97
C TRP A 253 -3.40 10.59 4.37
N LEU A 254 -2.59 9.85 3.58
CA LEU A 254 -2.29 8.45 3.88
C LEU A 254 -1.63 8.26 5.24
N PHE A 255 -0.63 9.09 5.57
CA PHE A 255 0.15 8.97 6.81
C PHE A 255 -0.34 9.88 7.94
N GLY A 256 -1.47 10.56 7.74
CA GLY A 256 -2.10 11.42 8.74
C GLY A 256 -2.75 10.65 9.89
N GLU A 257 -3.31 11.41 10.83
CA GLU A 257 -4.13 10.83 11.90
C GLU A 257 -5.55 10.58 11.36
N HIS A 258 -6.01 9.34 11.48
CA HIS A 258 -7.38 8.92 11.17
C HIS A 258 -8.06 8.54 12.48
N GLU A 259 -9.01 9.41 12.97
CA GLU A 259 -9.78 9.19 14.20
C GLU A 259 -11.12 8.47 13.94
#